data_a342f41aa04e3188870ce66b68cecb46
#
_entry.id   a342f41aa04e3188870ce66b68cecb46
#
_cell.length_a   1.000
_cell.length_b   1.000
_cell.length_c   1.000
_cell.angle_alpha   90.00
_cell.angle_beta   90.00
_cell.angle_gamma   90.00
#
_symmetry.space_group_name_H-M   'P 1'
#
loop_
_entity.id
_entity.type
_entity.pdbx_description
1 polymer ?
#
loop_
_entity_poly.entity_id
_entity_poly.type
_entity_poly.pdbx_seq_one_letter_code
_entity_poly.pdbx_strand_id
1 'polypeptide(L)'
;MARSTFIYVTYIRTTPERLWSALTEAEFMKQYWFGMQCESQFRAGSPWKLVSGDGQIMDAGEIVEAEPPRRLVIRWQNQFKPELKAEGESHCTLELEPSGTAVKLSITHTIEREPSKFIAAVSGGWPKVISNLKSLLETGSAVLQDPYPVARAHSGKK
;
A
#
# COMPACT_ATOMS: atom_id res chain seq x y z
N MET A 1 -14.10 21.76 -6.21
CA MET A 1 -14.34 20.49 -5.52
C MET A 1 -13.25 20.25 -4.49
N ALA A 2 -13.67 19.94 -3.28
CA ALA A 2 -12.71 19.66 -2.23
C ALA A 2 -12.08 18.29 -2.44
N ARG A 3 -10.81 18.19 -2.08
CA ARG A 3 -10.05 16.95 -2.26
C ARG A 3 -9.06 16.80 -1.13
N SER A 4 -8.92 15.59 -0.62
CA SER A 4 -7.90 15.27 0.36
C SER A 4 -6.79 14.48 -0.32
N THR A 5 -5.54 14.84 -0.06
CA THR A 5 -4.38 14.23 -0.70
C THR A 5 -3.31 13.91 0.32
N PHE A 6 -2.72 12.72 0.20
CA PHE A 6 -1.54 12.32 0.95
C PHE A 6 -0.43 12.00 -0.04
N ILE A 7 0.74 12.57 0.17
CA ILE A 7 1.90 12.34 -0.69
C ILE A 7 3.05 11.86 0.18
N TYR A 8 3.70 10.78 -0.25
CA TYR A 8 4.85 10.22 0.46
C TYR A 8 5.93 9.88 -0.57
N VAL A 9 7.14 10.36 -0.33
CA VAL A 9 8.26 10.14 -1.24
C VAL A 9 9.44 9.60 -0.44
N THR A 10 10.07 8.54 -0.96
CA THR A 10 11.26 7.98 -0.33
C THR A 10 12.17 7.40 -1.39
N TYR A 11 13.42 7.17 -1.02
CA TYR A 11 14.42 6.55 -1.90
C TYR A 11 14.82 5.21 -1.30
N ILE A 12 14.79 4.16 -2.12
CA ILE A 12 15.09 2.80 -1.69
C ILE A 12 16.24 2.26 -2.53
N ARG A 13 17.25 1.72 -1.89
CA ARG A 13 18.39 1.13 -2.60
C ARG A 13 17.96 -0.21 -3.17
N THR A 14 17.55 -0.20 -4.43
CA THR A 14 17.07 -1.38 -5.14
C THR A 14 16.96 -1.03 -6.64
N THR A 15 16.46 -1.96 -7.44
CA THR A 15 16.18 -1.72 -8.84
C THR A 15 14.68 -1.51 -9.04
N PRO A 16 14.28 -0.82 -10.12
CA PRO A 16 12.84 -0.65 -10.40
C PRO A 16 12.13 -2.00 -10.54
N GLU A 17 12.78 -2.97 -11.19
CA GLU A 17 12.17 -4.29 -11.37
C GLU A 17 11.92 -5.00 -10.05
N ARG A 18 12.88 -4.93 -9.14
CA ARG A 18 12.73 -5.57 -7.85
C ARG A 18 11.69 -4.87 -7.00
N LEU A 19 11.66 -3.54 -7.04
CA LEU A 19 10.63 -2.80 -6.31
C LEU A 19 9.25 -3.10 -6.88
N TRP A 20 9.13 -3.19 -8.19
CA TRP A 20 7.86 -3.55 -8.82
C TRP A 20 7.39 -4.91 -8.34
N SER A 21 8.30 -5.90 -8.31
CA SER A 21 7.95 -7.22 -7.79
C SER A 21 7.48 -7.14 -6.34
N ALA A 22 8.17 -6.34 -5.52
CA ALA A 22 7.78 -6.19 -4.12
C ALA A 22 6.40 -5.58 -3.98
N LEU A 23 6.00 -4.72 -4.92
CA LEU A 23 4.70 -4.03 -4.86
C LEU A 23 3.56 -4.86 -5.46
N THR A 24 3.86 -5.93 -6.18
CA THR A 24 2.82 -6.66 -6.91
C THR A 24 2.78 -8.16 -6.60
N GLU A 25 3.78 -8.71 -5.93
CA GLU A 25 3.79 -10.15 -5.62
C GLU A 25 3.37 -10.40 -4.18
N ALA A 26 2.36 -11.25 -4.01
CA ALA A 26 1.77 -11.51 -2.70
C ALA A 26 2.79 -12.01 -1.68
N GLU A 27 3.67 -12.93 -2.07
CA GLU A 27 4.64 -13.50 -1.14
C GLU A 27 5.66 -12.47 -0.69
N PHE A 28 5.94 -11.47 -1.53
CA PHE A 28 6.82 -10.38 -1.16
C PHE A 28 6.11 -9.46 -0.17
N MET A 29 4.86 -9.12 -0.47
CA MET A 29 4.07 -8.20 0.35
C MET A 29 3.87 -8.69 1.77
N LYS A 30 3.66 -9.97 1.97
CA LYS A 30 3.45 -10.53 3.30
C LYS A 30 4.61 -10.20 4.24
N GLN A 31 5.79 -10.00 3.70
CA GLN A 31 6.98 -9.78 4.52
C GLN A 31 7.08 -8.35 5.03
N TYR A 32 6.43 -7.38 4.37
CA TYR A 32 6.55 -5.99 4.81
C TYR A 32 5.20 -5.34 5.11
N TRP A 33 4.10 -5.93 4.70
CA TRP A 33 2.77 -5.34 4.90
C TRP A 33 2.01 -6.04 6.03
N PHE A 34 2.76 -6.42 7.09
CA PHE A 34 2.20 -6.99 8.31
C PHE A 34 1.33 -8.20 8.04
N GLY A 35 1.79 -9.09 7.16
CA GLY A 35 1.09 -10.31 6.81
C GLY A 35 0.00 -10.15 5.79
N MET A 36 -0.27 -8.92 5.35
CA MET A 36 -1.28 -8.69 4.32
C MET A 36 -0.69 -8.83 2.92
N GLN A 37 -1.56 -9.05 1.95
CA GLN A 37 -1.15 -9.17 0.56
C GLN A 37 -2.22 -8.60 -0.36
N CYS A 38 -1.79 -8.14 -1.52
CA CYS A 38 -2.72 -7.74 -2.57
C CYS A 38 -2.98 -8.92 -3.49
N GLU A 39 -4.21 -9.03 -3.96
CA GLU A 39 -4.60 -10.05 -4.95
C GLU A 39 -5.08 -9.34 -6.19
N SER A 40 -4.36 -9.50 -7.29
CA SER A 40 -4.70 -8.87 -8.55
C SER A 40 -3.78 -9.43 -9.64
N GLN A 41 -4.20 -9.28 -10.89
CA GLN A 41 -3.32 -9.58 -12.02
C GLN A 41 -2.46 -8.36 -12.37
N PHE A 42 -2.72 -7.23 -11.73
CA PHE A 42 -1.97 -5.99 -11.90
C PHE A 42 -1.87 -5.56 -13.36
N ARG A 43 -3.02 -5.63 -14.03
CA ARG A 43 -3.19 -5.12 -15.39
C ARG A 43 -4.39 -4.19 -15.38
N ALA A 44 -4.38 -3.17 -16.25
CA ALA A 44 -5.49 -2.23 -16.33
C ALA A 44 -6.82 -2.99 -16.48
N GLY A 45 -7.78 -2.65 -15.63
CA GLY A 45 -9.08 -3.27 -15.63
C GLY A 45 -9.21 -4.48 -14.73
N SER A 46 -8.11 -5.01 -14.19
CA SER A 46 -8.21 -6.18 -13.32
C SER A 46 -8.68 -5.81 -11.92
N PRO A 47 -9.45 -6.69 -11.27
CA PRO A 47 -9.84 -6.46 -9.87
C PRO A 47 -8.62 -6.43 -8.96
N TRP A 48 -8.74 -5.73 -7.85
CA TRP A 48 -7.67 -5.61 -6.88
C TRP A 48 -8.26 -5.71 -5.47
N LYS A 49 -7.60 -6.46 -4.59
CA LYS A 49 -7.97 -6.58 -3.18
C LYS A 49 -6.75 -6.58 -2.29
N LEU A 50 -6.89 -5.98 -1.11
CA LEU A 50 -5.90 -6.10 -0.04
C LEU A 50 -6.52 -7.03 1.01
N VAL A 51 -5.84 -8.12 1.30
CA VAL A 51 -6.37 -9.20 2.11
C VAL A 51 -5.48 -9.41 3.33
N SER A 52 -6.09 -9.55 4.52
CA SER A 52 -5.33 -9.81 5.73
C SER A 52 -4.84 -11.25 5.79
N GLY A 53 -3.96 -11.54 6.76
CA GLY A 53 -3.42 -12.89 6.90
C GLY A 53 -4.47 -13.96 7.17
N ASP A 54 -5.62 -13.59 7.74
CA ASP A 54 -6.71 -14.53 8.01
C ASP A 54 -7.75 -14.55 6.90
N GLY A 55 -7.46 -13.93 5.75
CA GLY A 55 -8.34 -13.99 4.58
C GLY A 55 -9.40 -12.91 4.51
N GLN A 56 -9.38 -11.96 5.41
CA GLN A 56 -10.38 -10.90 5.44
C GLN A 56 -10.06 -9.81 4.42
N ILE A 57 -11.06 -9.38 3.65
CA ILE A 57 -10.86 -8.32 2.67
C ILE A 57 -10.87 -6.98 3.38
N MET A 58 -9.72 -6.31 3.38
CA MET A 58 -9.56 -5.03 4.03
C MET A 58 -9.91 -3.87 3.10
N ASP A 59 -9.51 -3.98 1.84
CA ASP A 59 -9.75 -2.97 0.82
C ASP A 59 -9.97 -3.67 -0.51
N ALA A 60 -10.65 -3.00 -1.44
CA ALA A 60 -10.91 -3.57 -2.76
C ALA A 60 -11.02 -2.45 -3.78
N GLY A 61 -10.87 -2.82 -5.03
CA GLY A 61 -10.98 -1.86 -6.12
C GLY A 61 -10.56 -2.46 -7.44
N GLU A 62 -9.85 -1.66 -8.22
CA GLU A 62 -9.50 -2.04 -9.58
C GLU A 62 -8.20 -1.36 -9.98
N ILE A 63 -7.40 -2.06 -10.79
CA ILE A 63 -6.20 -1.45 -11.36
C ILE A 63 -6.64 -0.53 -12.50
N VAL A 64 -6.34 0.75 -12.38
CA VAL A 64 -6.68 1.73 -13.42
C VAL A 64 -5.59 1.74 -14.48
N GLU A 65 -4.33 1.67 -14.05
CA GLU A 65 -3.20 1.76 -14.95
C GLU A 65 -2.04 0.94 -14.38
N ALA A 66 -1.33 0.22 -15.24
CA ALA A 66 -0.14 -0.53 -14.83
C ALA A 66 0.90 -0.46 -15.94
N GLU A 67 2.02 0.19 -15.68
CA GLU A 67 3.17 0.29 -16.59
C GLU A 67 4.42 -0.19 -15.86
N PRO A 68 4.65 -1.52 -15.84
CA PRO A 68 5.84 -2.04 -15.16
C PRO A 68 7.12 -1.55 -15.81
N PRO A 69 8.13 -1.20 -15.06
CA PRO A 69 8.18 -1.07 -13.61
C PRO A 69 8.10 0.39 -13.15
N ARG A 70 7.28 1.22 -13.79
CA ARG A 70 7.29 2.67 -13.59
C ARG A 70 6.08 3.23 -12.86
N ARG A 71 4.89 2.71 -13.13
CA ARG A 71 3.69 3.40 -12.66
C ARG A 71 2.54 2.43 -12.43
N LEU A 72 1.85 2.61 -11.30
CA LEU A 72 0.69 1.80 -10.93
C LEU A 72 -0.35 2.72 -10.35
N VAL A 73 -1.58 2.67 -10.89
CA VAL A 73 -2.70 3.46 -10.36
C VAL A 73 -3.81 2.51 -9.95
N ILE A 74 -4.23 2.61 -8.70
CA ILE A 74 -5.23 1.73 -8.11
C ILE A 74 -6.43 2.55 -7.66
N ARG A 75 -7.63 2.15 -8.09
CA ARG A 75 -8.87 2.65 -7.52
C ARG A 75 -9.14 1.82 -6.28
N TRP A 76 -9.34 2.48 -5.14
CA TRP A 76 -9.18 1.86 -3.84
C TRP A 76 -10.32 2.28 -2.92
N GLN A 77 -11.03 1.33 -2.33
CA GLN A 77 -12.08 1.62 -1.37
C GLN A 77 -11.92 0.72 -0.16
N ASN A 78 -11.94 1.31 1.03
CA ASN A 78 -11.86 0.53 2.26
C ASN A 78 -13.10 -0.34 2.40
N GLN A 79 -12.92 -1.60 2.79
CA GLN A 79 -14.02 -2.55 2.95
C GLN A 79 -14.20 -2.98 4.39
N PHE A 80 -13.23 -2.69 5.24
CA PHE A 80 -13.21 -3.20 6.60
C PHE A 80 -13.94 -2.30 7.60
N LYS A 81 -13.81 -0.99 7.46
CA LYS A 81 -14.43 -0.03 8.38
C LYS A 81 -15.56 0.70 7.66
N PRO A 82 -16.81 0.56 8.16
CA PRO A 82 -17.96 1.14 7.46
C PRO A 82 -17.84 2.65 7.22
N GLU A 83 -17.30 3.40 8.18
CA GLU A 83 -17.19 4.84 8.01
C GLU A 83 -16.18 5.22 6.93
N LEU A 84 -15.16 4.38 6.73
CA LEU A 84 -14.20 4.63 5.65
C LEU A 84 -14.74 4.19 4.31
N LYS A 85 -15.45 3.05 4.30
CA LYS A 85 -16.09 2.57 3.08
C LYS A 85 -17.11 3.56 2.56
N ALA A 86 -17.82 4.21 3.48
CA ALA A 86 -18.85 5.18 3.11
C ALA A 86 -18.28 6.41 2.40
N GLU A 87 -16.98 6.67 2.55
CA GLU A 87 -16.37 7.81 1.85
C GLU A 87 -16.20 7.57 0.36
N GLY A 88 -16.31 6.30 -0.09
CA GLY A 88 -16.22 5.99 -1.49
C GLY A 88 -14.83 5.64 -1.95
N GLU A 89 -14.63 5.72 -3.26
CA GLU A 89 -13.38 5.29 -3.89
C GLU A 89 -12.34 6.40 -3.88
N SER A 90 -11.09 5.97 -3.69
CA SER A 90 -9.94 6.86 -3.76
C SER A 90 -9.04 6.39 -4.91
N HIS A 91 -8.02 7.17 -5.22
CA HIS A 91 -7.02 6.79 -6.22
C HIS A 91 -5.65 6.82 -5.59
N CYS A 92 -4.91 5.74 -5.77
CA CYS A 92 -3.55 5.62 -5.26
C CYS A 92 -2.61 5.46 -6.45
N THR A 93 -1.68 6.39 -6.60
CA THR A 93 -0.71 6.36 -7.68
C THR A 93 0.67 6.09 -7.09
N LEU A 94 1.33 5.04 -7.60
CA LEU A 94 2.69 4.73 -7.22
C LEU A 94 3.58 4.91 -8.44
N GLU A 95 4.66 5.69 -8.27
CA GLU A 95 5.59 5.96 -9.36
C GLU A 95 7.00 5.62 -8.93
N LEU A 96 7.72 4.93 -9.82
CA LEU A 96 9.07 4.44 -9.57
C LEU A 96 10.01 5.10 -10.57
N GLU A 97 11.01 5.82 -10.07
CA GLU A 97 12.01 6.50 -10.92
C GLU A 97 13.40 6.06 -10.53
N PRO A 98 14.20 5.56 -11.50
CA PRO A 98 15.60 5.24 -11.19
C PRO A 98 16.34 6.49 -10.70
N SER A 99 17.19 6.32 -9.70
CA SER A 99 17.97 7.41 -9.14
C SER A 99 19.31 6.86 -8.66
N GLY A 100 20.28 6.75 -9.58
CA GLY A 100 21.57 6.16 -9.24
C GLY A 100 21.43 4.70 -8.86
N THR A 101 21.87 4.34 -7.65
CA THR A 101 21.75 2.98 -7.14
C THR A 101 20.45 2.77 -6.37
N ALA A 102 19.56 3.75 -6.44
CA ALA A 102 18.29 3.70 -5.73
C ALA A 102 17.12 3.92 -6.68
N VAL A 103 15.92 3.77 -6.17
CA VAL A 103 14.69 4.10 -6.87
C VAL A 103 13.93 5.11 -6.02
N LYS A 104 13.46 6.17 -6.65
CA LYS A 104 12.59 7.14 -6.00
C LYS A 104 11.16 6.60 -6.10
N LEU A 105 10.56 6.32 -4.97
CA LEU A 105 9.17 5.85 -4.90
C LEU A 105 8.29 7.00 -4.43
N SER A 106 7.31 7.35 -5.25
CA SER A 106 6.34 8.39 -4.91
C SER A 106 4.96 7.77 -4.82
N ILE A 107 4.26 8.05 -3.72
CA ILE A 107 2.90 7.57 -3.51
C ILE A 107 2.00 8.77 -3.35
N THR A 108 0.95 8.86 -4.18
CA THR A 108 -0.05 9.92 -4.10
C THR A 108 -1.41 9.26 -3.93
N HIS A 109 -2.06 9.50 -2.79
CA HIS A 109 -3.35 8.90 -2.49
C HIS A 109 -4.37 10.03 -2.32
N THR A 110 -5.42 10.04 -3.14
CA THR A 110 -6.39 11.13 -3.16
C THR A 110 -7.82 10.60 -3.08
N ILE A 111 -8.69 11.42 -2.51
CA ILE A 111 -10.13 11.16 -2.53
C ILE A 111 -10.85 12.48 -2.73
N GLU A 112 -11.97 12.45 -3.46
CA GLU A 112 -12.69 13.67 -3.82
C GLU A 112 -13.65 14.09 -2.70
N ARG A 113 -13.10 14.36 -1.53
CA ARG A 113 -13.85 14.90 -0.40
C ARG A 113 -12.90 15.47 0.62
N GLU A 114 -13.40 16.39 1.43
CA GLU A 114 -12.62 17.02 2.49
C GLU A 114 -13.57 17.40 3.63
N PRO A 115 -13.26 17.06 4.89
CA PRO A 115 -12.11 16.24 5.30
C PRO A 115 -12.34 14.77 4.98
N SER A 116 -11.27 13.99 5.03
CA SER A 116 -11.35 12.54 4.78
C SER A 116 -10.72 11.75 5.91
N LYS A 117 -11.52 10.91 6.54
CA LYS A 117 -11.02 9.99 7.56
C LYS A 117 -10.17 8.91 6.91
N PHE A 118 -10.50 8.52 5.67
CA PHE A 118 -9.74 7.51 4.95
C PHE A 118 -8.32 8.00 4.67
N ILE A 119 -8.18 9.23 4.14
CA ILE A 119 -6.85 9.76 3.85
C ILE A 119 -6.07 9.95 5.15
N ALA A 120 -6.73 10.35 6.24
CA ALA A 120 -6.05 10.44 7.53
C ALA A 120 -5.53 9.07 7.96
N ALA A 121 -6.32 8.01 7.74
CA ALA A 121 -5.90 6.66 8.12
C ALA A 121 -4.70 6.19 7.28
N VAL A 122 -4.73 6.38 5.96
CA VAL A 122 -3.62 5.92 5.13
C VAL A 122 -2.37 6.77 5.34
N SER A 123 -2.53 8.03 5.75
CA SER A 123 -1.36 8.88 6.03
C SER A 123 -0.57 8.36 7.24
N GLY A 124 -1.22 7.63 8.14
CA GLY A 124 -0.53 6.95 9.23
C GLY A 124 -0.01 5.59 8.86
N GLY A 125 -0.67 4.91 7.90
CA GLY A 125 -0.30 3.55 7.50
C GLY A 125 0.82 3.48 6.49
N TRP A 126 0.78 4.32 5.44
CA TRP A 126 1.79 4.27 4.39
C TRP A 126 3.22 4.38 4.90
N PRO A 127 3.55 5.32 5.81
CA PRO A 127 4.95 5.40 6.29
C PRO A 127 5.41 4.12 6.96
N LYS A 128 4.54 3.42 7.68
CA LYS A 128 4.91 2.16 8.34
C LYS A 128 5.15 1.06 7.33
N VAL A 129 4.26 0.94 6.35
CA VAL A 129 4.37 -0.08 5.30
C VAL A 129 5.65 0.15 4.49
N ILE A 130 5.88 1.40 4.07
CA ILE A 130 7.03 1.69 3.21
C ILE A 130 8.34 1.64 3.99
N SER A 131 8.34 1.98 5.28
CA SER A 131 9.54 1.80 6.09
C SER A 131 9.94 0.32 6.14
N ASN A 132 8.96 -0.57 6.27
CA ASN A 132 9.23 -2.00 6.25
C ASN A 132 9.72 -2.46 4.89
N LEU A 133 9.10 -1.95 3.81
CA LEU A 133 9.51 -2.29 2.45
C LEU A 133 10.95 -1.87 2.20
N LYS A 134 11.28 -0.64 2.55
CA LYS A 134 12.62 -0.12 2.37
C LYS A 134 13.63 -0.94 3.17
N SER A 135 13.33 -1.24 4.42
CA SER A 135 14.21 -2.03 5.26
C SER A 135 14.40 -3.43 4.68
N LEU A 136 13.31 -4.06 4.24
CA LEU A 136 13.38 -5.40 3.66
C LEU A 136 14.28 -5.44 2.43
N LEU A 137 14.11 -4.47 1.53
CA LEU A 137 14.89 -4.44 0.29
C LEU A 137 16.35 -4.08 0.53
N GLU A 138 16.63 -3.26 1.53
CA GLU A 138 18.00 -2.81 1.78
C GLU A 138 18.77 -3.70 2.74
N THR A 139 18.09 -4.37 3.68
CA THR A 139 18.77 -5.15 4.71
C THR A 139 18.35 -6.61 4.77
N GLY A 140 17.26 -6.98 4.13
CA GLY A 140 16.73 -8.34 4.18
C GLY A 140 15.70 -8.59 5.24
N SER A 141 15.38 -7.59 6.07
CA SER A 141 14.35 -7.76 7.11
C SER A 141 13.57 -6.48 7.32
N ALA A 142 12.30 -6.64 7.72
CA ALA A 142 11.45 -5.51 8.03
C ALA A 142 11.82 -4.94 9.39
N VAL A 143 11.56 -3.64 9.57
CA VAL A 143 11.95 -2.95 10.80
C VAL A 143 10.81 -2.95 11.83
N LEU A 144 9.56 -2.95 11.37
CA LEU A 144 8.41 -2.94 12.27
C LEU A 144 7.73 -4.29 12.26
N GLN A 145 7.37 -4.78 13.46
CA GLN A 145 6.76 -6.10 13.59
C GLN A 145 5.24 -6.06 13.42
N ASP A 146 4.61 -5.08 14.04
CA ASP A 146 3.15 -5.03 14.08
C ASP A 146 2.71 -3.60 14.31
N PRO A 147 1.96 -3.01 13.36
CA PRO A 147 1.50 -1.63 13.53
C PRO A 147 0.36 -1.54 14.54
N TYR A 148 -0.24 -2.68 14.91
CA TYR A 148 -1.39 -2.71 15.80
C TYR A 148 -1.13 -3.67 16.97
N PRO A 149 -0.12 -3.37 17.82
CA PRO A 149 0.25 -4.30 18.88
C PRO A 149 -0.88 -4.56 19.90
N VAL A 150 -1.78 -3.60 20.09
CA VAL A 150 -2.91 -3.81 20.99
C VAL A 150 -3.84 -4.89 20.45
N ALA A 151 -4.13 -4.84 19.15
CA ALA A 151 -4.96 -5.84 18.51
C ALA A 151 -4.31 -7.22 18.59
N ARG A 152 -3.00 -7.27 18.36
CA ARG A 152 -2.28 -8.54 18.45
C ARG A 152 -2.32 -9.11 19.87
N ALA A 153 -2.14 -8.24 20.86
CA ALA A 153 -2.18 -8.68 22.25
C ALA A 153 -3.52 -9.32 22.59
N HIS A 154 -4.59 -8.79 22.05
CA HIS A 154 -5.91 -9.32 22.29
C HIS A 154 -6.17 -10.63 21.56
N SER A 155 -5.53 -10.84 20.46
CA SER A 155 -5.74 -12.05 19.70
C SER A 155 -4.95 -13.21 20.27
N GLY A 156 -4.19 -12.94 21.27
CA GLY A 156 -3.61 -13.95 21.92
C GLY A 156 -2.28 -13.99 22.36
N LYS A 157 -2.46 -14.14 22.26
CA LYS A 157 -1.61 -14.31 22.40
C LYS A 157 -0.88 -14.64 22.88
N LYS A 158 -0.73 -14.53 22.94
CA LYS A 158 0.01 -14.87 23.12
C LYS A 158 0.18 -15.40 23.59
#